data_5c3c9d764740ef95d6dee9677750946c
#
_entry.id   5c3c9d764740ef95d6dee9677750946c
#
_cell.length_a   1.000
_cell.length_b   1.000
_cell.length_c   1.000
_cell.angle_alpha   90.00
_cell.angle_beta   90.00
_cell.angle_gamma   90.00
#
_symmetry.space_group_name_H-M   'P 1'
#
loop_
_entity.id
_entity.type
_entity.pdbx_description
1 polymer ?
#
loop_
_entity_poly.entity_id
_entity_poly.type
_entity_poly.pdbx_seq_one_letter_code
_entity_poly.pdbx_strand_id
1 'polypeptide(L)'
;MNTAISNLVWETAATTREAAGLALSDLRAFSRPYAELDANDRECWAELTRQAASTNIFAHDWFMDAALASSGRGEEIELLVVASEEGRWLGVLPIVSERKFGRWPIRTFNLWSATNQFLLTPLVLPQFADTFWQTALLHMDRRGDHSAFYCRLLAANDAVDRTLADVCGGEGRPFYLLNSYDRAARLAGAADSGRQVSRKSRRKLESRLRNLSKRLVEQHGELDMSLHPDGQAPDDWIDAFLALERTGWKGRAGSALACDGDTEALFRAAIRTGSEMGLANLATLKAGGRPIAMTSWFVTGQQGFGFKMAYDEAFAEFAPGQLLMQRIAALVESQPELDFDTCSAPDSQNTKYLWPDRRELFDCVVAVGSPARRLQLRMVLALRAVWRRIREARRR
;
A
#
# COMPACT_ATOMS: atom_id res chain seq x y z
N MET A 1 -9.16 29.62 -10.89
CA MET A 1 -8.69 29.16 -12.23
C MET A 1 -8.63 27.66 -12.13
N ASN A 2 -9.64 27.01 -12.72
CA ASN A 2 -9.71 25.55 -12.83
C ASN A 2 -8.81 25.10 -13.98
N THR A 3 -7.82 24.31 -13.67
CA THR A 3 -7.09 23.57 -14.70
C THR A 3 -7.08 22.09 -14.31
N ALA A 4 -7.95 21.40 -14.95
CA ALA A 4 -7.93 20.05 -15.51
C ALA A 4 -7.03 19.04 -14.79
N ILE A 5 -7.63 18.27 -13.87
CA ILE A 5 -7.22 16.87 -13.68
C ILE A 5 -7.70 16.16 -14.95
N SER A 6 -6.78 15.76 -15.81
CA SER A 6 -7.10 15.08 -17.07
C SER A 6 -7.81 13.77 -16.73
N ASN A 7 -9.09 13.73 -17.09
CA ASN A 7 -9.93 12.54 -17.04
C ASN A 7 -9.42 11.52 -18.07
N LEU A 8 -8.61 10.58 -17.65
CA LEU A 8 -8.57 9.27 -18.27
C LEU A 8 -9.84 8.54 -17.83
N VAL A 9 -10.92 8.71 -18.59
CA VAL A 9 -12.14 7.94 -18.48
C VAL A 9 -11.80 6.52 -18.93
N TRP A 10 -11.62 5.62 -17.97
CA TRP A 10 -11.48 4.19 -18.25
C TRP A 10 -12.85 3.69 -18.69
N GLU A 11 -12.95 3.18 -19.91
CA GLU A 11 -14.15 2.50 -20.40
C GLU A 11 -14.38 1.21 -19.60
N THR A 12 -15.20 1.29 -18.58
CA THR A 12 -15.61 0.15 -17.72
C THR A 12 -16.69 -0.75 -18.37
N ALA A 13 -17.08 -0.52 -19.60
CA ALA A 13 -18.25 -1.18 -20.20
C ALA A 13 -18.00 -2.48 -20.97
N ALA A 14 -16.75 -2.83 -21.31
CA ALA A 14 -16.46 -4.03 -22.11
C ALA A 14 -16.16 -5.28 -21.28
N THR A 15 -15.74 -5.14 -20.04
CA THR A 15 -15.14 -6.21 -19.23
C THR A 15 -16.12 -7.13 -18.51
N THR A 16 -17.37 -6.74 -18.37
CA THR A 16 -18.36 -7.54 -17.59
C THR A 16 -18.90 -8.77 -18.34
N ARG A 17 -18.71 -8.85 -19.66
CA ARG A 17 -19.18 -10.00 -20.46
C ARG A 17 -18.18 -11.15 -20.55
N GLU A 18 -16.88 -10.91 -20.35
CA GLU A 18 -15.85 -11.94 -20.47
C GLU A 18 -15.74 -12.85 -19.25
N ALA A 19 -16.05 -12.34 -18.05
CA ALA A 19 -15.93 -13.12 -16.82
C ALA A 19 -16.89 -14.32 -16.70
N ALA A 20 -17.97 -14.31 -17.47
CA ALA A 20 -19.01 -15.36 -17.40
C ALA A 20 -18.67 -16.64 -18.16
N GLY A 21 -17.49 -16.77 -18.80
CA GLY A 21 -17.18 -17.85 -19.71
C GLY A 21 -15.91 -18.67 -19.46
N LEU A 22 -14.98 -18.20 -18.62
CA LEU A 22 -13.72 -18.93 -18.38
C LEU A 22 -13.90 -19.95 -17.26
N ALA A 23 -13.76 -21.22 -17.58
CA ALA A 23 -13.69 -22.28 -16.57
C ALA A 23 -12.30 -22.30 -15.90
N LEU A 24 -12.21 -22.85 -14.69
CA LEU A 24 -10.90 -23.04 -14.01
C LEU A 24 -9.90 -23.86 -14.85
N SER A 25 -10.40 -24.72 -15.73
CA SER A 25 -9.61 -25.51 -16.70
C SER A 25 -8.88 -24.65 -17.71
N ASP A 26 -9.38 -23.45 -18.01
CA ASP A 26 -8.88 -22.54 -19.04
C ASP A 26 -7.84 -21.56 -18.48
N LEU A 27 -7.51 -21.77 -17.20
CA LEU A 27 -6.55 -20.94 -16.49
C LEU A 27 -5.30 -21.73 -16.12
N ARG A 28 -4.17 -21.05 -16.19
CA ARG A 28 -2.89 -21.58 -15.73
C ARG A 28 -2.26 -20.65 -14.71
N ALA A 29 -1.66 -21.23 -13.67
CA ALA A 29 -0.75 -20.51 -12.78
C ALA A 29 0.67 -20.98 -13.01
N PHE A 30 1.59 -20.03 -12.99
CA PHE A 30 3.03 -20.29 -13.04
C PHE A 30 3.78 -19.28 -12.18
N SER A 31 4.97 -19.65 -11.73
CA SER A 31 5.89 -18.74 -11.06
C SER A 31 7.07 -18.47 -11.96
N ARG A 32 7.45 -17.19 -12.10
CA ARG A 32 8.60 -16.77 -12.88
C ARG A 32 9.52 -15.93 -12.00
N PRO A 33 10.83 -16.25 -11.91
CA PRO A 33 11.79 -15.39 -11.21
C PRO A 33 11.77 -13.97 -11.79
N TYR A 34 11.77 -12.97 -10.94
CA TYR A 34 11.73 -11.57 -11.40
C TYR A 34 12.90 -11.23 -12.33
N ALA A 35 14.08 -11.79 -12.05
CA ALA A 35 15.27 -11.58 -12.86
C ALA A 35 15.19 -12.20 -14.28
N GLU A 36 14.23 -13.11 -14.51
CA GLU A 36 14.04 -13.82 -15.78
C GLU A 36 12.86 -13.28 -16.60
N LEU A 37 12.22 -12.17 -16.14
CA LEU A 37 11.12 -11.55 -16.90
C LEU A 37 11.61 -11.01 -18.24
N ASP A 38 11.00 -11.49 -19.31
CA ASP A 38 11.25 -11.00 -20.66
C ASP A 38 10.36 -9.78 -21.02
N ALA A 39 10.52 -9.25 -22.23
CA ALA A 39 9.76 -8.10 -22.69
C ALA A 39 8.26 -8.39 -22.79
N ASN A 40 7.87 -9.62 -23.12
CA ASN A 40 6.47 -10.03 -23.21
C ASN A 40 5.82 -10.10 -21.81
N ASP A 41 6.54 -10.62 -20.83
CA ASP A 41 6.05 -10.64 -19.45
C ASP A 41 5.79 -9.23 -18.92
N ARG A 42 6.71 -8.31 -19.19
CA ARG A 42 6.59 -6.90 -18.78
C ARG A 42 5.42 -6.21 -19.48
N GLU A 43 5.21 -6.48 -20.76
CA GLU A 43 4.03 -5.96 -21.47
C GLU A 43 2.72 -6.54 -20.94
N CYS A 44 2.65 -7.84 -20.68
CA CYS A 44 1.48 -8.47 -20.05
C CYS A 44 1.18 -7.85 -18.66
N TRP A 45 2.22 -7.54 -17.88
CA TRP A 45 2.06 -6.90 -16.57
C TRP A 45 1.56 -5.47 -16.71
N ALA A 46 2.15 -4.69 -17.61
CA ALA A 46 1.71 -3.33 -17.90
C ALA A 46 0.25 -3.29 -18.42
N GLU A 47 -0.13 -4.26 -19.27
CA GLU A 47 -1.52 -4.37 -19.74
C GLU A 47 -2.48 -4.75 -18.59
N LEU A 48 -2.07 -5.66 -17.69
CA LEU A 48 -2.83 -5.97 -16.49
C LEU A 48 -3.01 -4.72 -15.62
N THR A 49 -1.97 -3.88 -15.44
CA THR A 49 -2.07 -2.62 -14.70
C THR A 49 -3.08 -1.68 -15.36
N ARG A 50 -3.06 -1.54 -16.67
CA ARG A 50 -4.02 -0.69 -17.40
C ARG A 50 -5.47 -1.16 -17.26
N GLN A 51 -5.70 -2.48 -17.21
CA GLN A 51 -7.03 -3.08 -17.14
C GLN A 51 -7.54 -3.33 -15.74
N ALA A 52 -6.64 -3.56 -14.80
CA ALA A 52 -7.02 -3.78 -13.43
C ALA A 52 -7.52 -2.46 -12.86
N ALA A 53 -8.79 -2.39 -12.56
CA ALA A 53 -9.33 -1.35 -11.70
C ALA A 53 -8.79 -1.51 -10.25
N SER A 54 -7.59 -2.06 -10.14
CA SER A 54 -6.93 -2.26 -8.85
C SER A 54 -6.68 -0.91 -8.23
N THR A 55 -7.20 -0.78 -7.06
CA THR A 55 -7.08 0.39 -6.23
C THR A 55 -5.74 0.45 -5.50
N ASN A 56 -4.87 -0.55 -5.67
CA ASN A 56 -3.57 -0.60 -5.01
C ASN A 56 -2.44 -0.17 -5.96
N ILE A 57 -2.06 1.10 -5.89
CA ILE A 57 -0.97 1.63 -6.72
C ILE A 57 0.37 0.96 -6.45
N PHE A 58 0.58 0.42 -5.24
CA PHE A 58 1.81 -0.28 -4.87
C PHE A 58 1.96 -1.65 -5.55
N ALA A 59 0.89 -2.17 -6.20
CA ALA A 59 0.92 -3.39 -6.99
C ALA A 59 1.03 -3.13 -8.50
N HIS A 60 0.97 -1.87 -8.95
CA HIS A 60 1.16 -1.52 -10.35
C HIS A 60 2.57 -1.89 -10.82
N ASP A 61 2.70 -2.33 -12.07
CA ASP A 61 3.95 -2.78 -12.68
C ASP A 61 5.10 -1.78 -12.49
N TRP A 62 4.88 -0.51 -12.78
CA TRP A 62 5.88 0.55 -12.69
C TRP A 62 6.39 0.78 -11.25
N PHE A 63 5.51 0.68 -10.23
CA PHE A 63 5.92 0.81 -8.84
C PHE A 63 6.64 -0.44 -8.36
N MET A 64 6.08 -1.60 -8.68
CA MET A 64 6.67 -2.90 -8.30
C MET A 64 8.01 -3.13 -8.98
N ASP A 65 8.17 -2.78 -10.25
CA ASP A 65 9.45 -2.91 -10.96
C ASP A 65 10.53 -2.06 -10.27
N ALA A 66 10.21 -0.79 -9.91
CA ALA A 66 11.12 0.06 -9.13
C ALA A 66 11.44 -0.53 -7.74
N ALA A 67 10.44 -1.11 -7.07
CA ALA A 67 10.60 -1.72 -5.76
C ALA A 67 11.49 -2.98 -5.80
N LEU A 68 11.25 -3.85 -6.78
CA LEU A 68 12.03 -5.07 -6.99
C LEU A 68 13.46 -4.76 -7.41
N ALA A 69 13.66 -3.79 -8.30
CA ALA A 69 14.99 -3.37 -8.76
C ALA A 69 15.83 -2.74 -7.62
N SER A 70 15.22 -2.03 -6.69
CA SER A 70 15.92 -1.39 -5.57
C SER A 70 16.12 -2.33 -4.38
N SER A 71 15.03 -2.93 -3.88
CA SER A 71 15.01 -3.66 -2.60
C SER A 71 15.00 -5.19 -2.76
N GLY A 72 14.81 -5.71 -3.97
CA GLY A 72 14.78 -7.16 -4.24
C GLY A 72 16.15 -7.80 -4.51
N ARG A 73 17.24 -7.05 -4.38
CA ARG A 73 18.58 -7.54 -4.69
C ARG A 73 19.00 -8.66 -3.75
N GLY A 74 19.38 -9.81 -4.35
CA GLY A 74 19.82 -10.98 -3.59
C GLY A 74 18.71 -11.85 -3.00
N GLU A 75 17.44 -11.50 -3.21
CA GLU A 75 16.29 -12.34 -2.87
C GLU A 75 15.83 -13.14 -4.09
N GLU A 76 15.43 -14.39 -3.88
CA GLU A 76 14.82 -15.24 -4.92
C GLU A 76 13.32 -14.91 -5.01
N ILE A 77 12.99 -13.75 -5.63
CA ILE A 77 11.62 -13.27 -5.78
C ILE A 77 11.01 -13.85 -7.05
N GLU A 78 9.87 -14.48 -6.93
CA GLU A 78 9.09 -14.99 -8.04
C GLU A 78 7.81 -14.16 -8.20
N LEU A 79 7.40 -13.88 -9.43
CA LEU A 79 6.06 -13.44 -9.73
C LEU A 79 5.19 -14.68 -9.93
N LEU A 80 4.22 -14.89 -9.03
CA LEU A 80 3.16 -15.86 -9.25
C LEU A 80 2.09 -15.20 -10.11
N VAL A 81 1.89 -15.73 -11.29
CA VAL A 81 0.96 -15.23 -12.30
C VAL A 81 -0.16 -16.23 -12.50
N VAL A 82 -1.38 -15.72 -12.61
CA VAL A 82 -2.52 -16.46 -13.16
C VAL A 82 -2.88 -15.84 -14.50
N ALA A 83 -2.92 -16.65 -15.53
CA ALA A 83 -3.17 -16.23 -16.91
C ALA A 83 -4.20 -17.14 -17.59
N SER A 84 -4.86 -16.62 -18.63
CA SER A 84 -5.67 -17.40 -19.55
C SER A 84 -4.79 -18.31 -20.43
N GLU A 85 -5.40 -19.25 -21.15
CA GLU A 85 -4.69 -20.12 -22.10
C GLU A 85 -3.98 -19.32 -23.21
N GLU A 86 -4.55 -18.19 -23.64
CA GLU A 86 -3.94 -17.30 -24.63
C GLU A 86 -2.78 -16.49 -24.07
N GLY A 87 -2.49 -16.61 -22.79
CA GLY A 87 -1.35 -15.95 -22.13
C GLY A 87 -1.65 -14.56 -21.55
N ARG A 88 -2.90 -14.07 -21.58
CA ARG A 88 -3.31 -12.83 -20.92
C ARG A 88 -3.22 -13.00 -19.40
N TRP A 89 -2.53 -12.09 -18.74
CA TRP A 89 -2.44 -12.08 -17.27
C TRP A 89 -3.75 -11.58 -16.65
N LEU A 90 -4.29 -12.35 -15.73
CA LEU A 90 -5.52 -12.03 -14.98
C LEU A 90 -5.21 -11.57 -13.56
N GLY A 91 -4.05 -11.91 -13.07
CA GLY A 91 -3.56 -11.46 -11.78
C GLY A 91 -2.12 -11.88 -11.55
N VAL A 92 -1.43 -11.10 -10.71
CA VAL A 92 -0.02 -11.31 -10.34
C VAL A 92 0.23 -10.91 -8.90
N LEU A 93 1.10 -11.64 -8.23
CA LEU A 93 1.63 -11.28 -6.92
C LEU A 93 3.09 -11.70 -6.77
N PRO A 94 3.95 -10.89 -6.16
CA PRO A 94 5.32 -11.23 -5.86
C PRO A 94 5.36 -12.13 -4.62
N ILE A 95 6.08 -13.23 -4.70
CA ILE A 95 6.29 -14.16 -3.59
C ILE A 95 7.77 -14.44 -3.37
N VAL A 96 8.11 -14.75 -2.14
CA VAL A 96 9.42 -15.24 -1.74
C VAL A 96 9.27 -16.51 -0.89
N SER A 97 10.17 -17.44 -1.08
CA SER A 97 10.20 -18.69 -0.32
C SER A 97 11.04 -18.53 0.93
N GLU A 98 10.44 -18.71 2.10
CA GLU A 98 11.12 -18.67 3.38
C GLU A 98 11.23 -20.05 4.02
N ARG A 99 12.38 -20.37 4.61
CA ARG A 99 12.62 -21.66 5.28
C ARG A 99 11.95 -21.74 6.66
N LYS A 100 11.49 -20.62 7.20
CA LYS A 100 10.94 -20.52 8.55
C LYS A 100 9.71 -19.61 8.58
N PHE A 101 8.72 -19.98 9.38
CA PHE A 101 7.63 -19.10 9.77
C PHE A 101 7.94 -18.50 11.16
N GLY A 102 8.52 -17.33 11.18
CA GLY A 102 9.12 -16.77 12.39
C GLY A 102 10.24 -17.67 12.90
N ARG A 103 10.09 -18.24 14.11
CA ARG A 103 11.09 -19.20 14.69
C ARG A 103 10.84 -20.67 14.31
N TRP A 104 9.72 -20.96 13.65
CA TRP A 104 9.31 -22.33 13.38
C TRP A 104 9.90 -22.84 12.06
N PRO A 105 10.48 -24.04 12.04
CA PRO A 105 11.15 -24.57 10.85
C PRO A 105 10.13 -25.20 9.86
N ILE A 106 9.20 -24.40 9.38
CA ILE A 106 8.28 -24.75 8.30
C ILE A 106 8.46 -23.80 7.14
N ARG A 107 8.51 -24.31 5.93
CA ARG A 107 8.64 -23.50 4.71
C ARG A 107 7.33 -22.77 4.42
N THR A 108 7.47 -21.51 4.07
CA THR A 108 6.35 -20.63 3.76
C THR A 108 6.62 -19.87 2.47
N PHE A 109 5.56 -19.66 1.69
CA PHE A 109 5.54 -18.54 0.76
C PHE A 109 5.16 -17.31 1.54
N ASN A 110 5.87 -16.24 1.33
CA ASN A 110 5.52 -14.93 1.86
C ASN A 110 5.21 -14.00 0.70
N LEU A 111 4.15 -13.23 0.84
CA LEU A 111 3.90 -12.11 -0.06
C LEU A 111 5.06 -11.12 0.13
N TRP A 112 5.82 -10.91 -0.94
CA TRP A 112 7.00 -10.04 -0.88
C TRP A 112 6.60 -8.57 -0.81
N SER A 113 7.38 -7.75 -0.14
CA SER A 113 7.17 -6.32 -0.05
C SER A 113 8.47 -5.56 0.13
N ALA A 114 8.60 -4.47 -0.59
CA ALA A 114 9.65 -3.49 -0.36
C ALA A 114 9.38 -2.67 0.92
N THR A 115 10.44 -2.08 1.47
CA THR A 115 10.30 -0.98 2.42
C THR A 115 9.55 0.17 1.74
N ASN A 116 8.58 0.79 2.44
CA ASN A 116 7.74 1.86 1.91
C ASN A 116 6.64 1.45 0.91
N GLN A 117 6.31 0.18 0.90
CA GLN A 117 5.09 -0.34 0.29
C GLN A 117 4.05 -0.53 1.39
N PHE A 118 2.89 0.11 1.26
CA PHE A 118 1.94 0.26 2.38
C PHE A 118 0.66 -0.54 2.23
N LEU A 119 0.46 -1.19 1.09
CA LEU A 119 -0.64 -2.10 0.82
C LEU A 119 -0.11 -3.22 -0.08
N LEU A 120 -0.49 -4.46 0.21
CA LEU A 120 0.00 -5.64 -0.51
C LEU A 120 -1.13 -6.44 -1.20
N THR A 121 -2.31 -5.85 -1.34
CA THR A 121 -3.36 -6.41 -2.20
C THR A 121 -2.77 -6.72 -3.59
N PRO A 122 -2.86 -7.95 -4.09
CA PRO A 122 -2.34 -8.28 -5.41
C PRO A 122 -3.00 -7.50 -6.54
N LEU A 123 -2.29 -7.36 -7.64
CA LEU A 123 -2.85 -6.83 -8.88
C LEU A 123 -3.66 -7.92 -9.56
N VAL A 124 -4.99 -7.78 -9.57
CA VAL A 124 -5.92 -8.76 -10.11
C VAL A 124 -7.06 -8.05 -10.82
N LEU A 125 -7.48 -8.54 -11.98
CA LEU A 125 -8.72 -8.10 -12.60
C LEU A 125 -9.89 -8.44 -11.65
N PRO A 126 -10.71 -7.45 -11.21
CA PRO A 126 -11.69 -7.66 -10.13
C PRO A 126 -12.66 -8.81 -10.38
N GLN A 127 -13.09 -9.01 -11.62
CA GLN A 127 -14.01 -10.09 -12.03
C GLN A 127 -13.38 -11.47 -11.93
N PHE A 128 -12.06 -11.59 -11.78
CA PHE A 128 -11.34 -12.86 -11.67
C PHE A 128 -10.75 -13.09 -10.27
N ALA A 129 -11.09 -12.30 -9.28
CA ALA A 129 -10.51 -12.42 -7.93
C ALA A 129 -10.69 -13.83 -7.33
N ASP A 130 -11.86 -14.43 -7.51
CA ASP A 130 -12.19 -15.78 -7.03
C ASP A 130 -11.32 -16.84 -7.72
N THR A 131 -11.36 -16.89 -9.05
CA THR A 131 -10.58 -17.83 -9.86
C THR A 131 -9.08 -17.61 -9.73
N PHE A 132 -8.63 -16.36 -9.54
CA PHE A 132 -7.25 -16.05 -9.26
C PHE A 132 -6.77 -16.73 -7.98
N TRP A 133 -7.48 -16.55 -6.86
CA TRP A 133 -7.08 -17.15 -5.59
C TRP A 133 -7.14 -18.67 -5.62
N GLN A 134 -8.19 -19.26 -6.20
CA GLN A 134 -8.29 -20.71 -6.36
C GLN A 134 -7.10 -21.28 -7.14
N THR A 135 -6.79 -20.68 -8.30
CA THR A 135 -5.71 -21.13 -9.18
C THR A 135 -4.33 -20.90 -8.56
N ALA A 136 -4.10 -19.77 -7.91
CA ALA A 136 -2.85 -19.43 -7.22
C ALA A 136 -2.57 -20.37 -6.04
N LEU A 137 -3.60 -20.64 -5.20
CA LEU A 137 -3.47 -21.55 -4.06
C LEU A 137 -3.24 -22.99 -4.51
N LEU A 138 -3.90 -23.42 -5.59
CA LEU A 138 -3.67 -24.74 -6.19
C LEU A 138 -2.25 -24.88 -6.73
N HIS A 139 -1.70 -23.83 -7.36
CA HIS A 139 -0.32 -23.79 -7.81
C HIS A 139 0.66 -23.94 -6.64
N MET A 140 0.45 -23.20 -5.55
CA MET A 140 1.25 -23.30 -4.33
C MET A 140 1.18 -24.72 -3.71
N ASP A 141 -0.01 -25.36 -3.74
CA ASP A 141 -0.17 -26.73 -3.25
C ASP A 141 0.68 -27.73 -4.06
N ARG A 142 0.75 -27.56 -5.38
CA ARG A 142 1.53 -28.44 -6.28
C ARG A 142 3.04 -28.32 -6.08
N ARG A 143 3.54 -27.20 -5.55
CA ARG A 143 4.95 -27.03 -5.17
C ARG A 143 5.37 -28.00 -4.05
N GLY A 144 4.42 -28.41 -3.21
CA GLY A 144 4.49 -29.59 -2.33
C GLY A 144 5.34 -29.46 -1.05
N ASP A 145 6.29 -28.55 -0.99
CA ASP A 145 7.27 -28.44 0.09
C ASP A 145 6.99 -27.31 1.10
N HIS A 146 6.02 -26.47 0.83
CA HIS A 146 5.58 -25.38 1.70
C HIS A 146 4.32 -25.78 2.52
N SER A 147 4.18 -25.19 3.71
CA SER A 147 3.07 -25.44 4.61
C SER A 147 2.12 -24.25 4.75
N ALA A 148 2.58 -23.06 4.38
CA ALA A 148 1.86 -21.82 4.57
C ALA A 148 2.12 -20.81 3.45
N PHE A 149 1.12 -19.98 3.21
CA PHE A 149 1.25 -18.71 2.49
C PHE A 149 0.94 -17.57 3.46
N TYR A 150 1.91 -16.70 3.70
CA TYR A 150 1.81 -15.58 4.63
C TYR A 150 1.58 -14.28 3.88
N CYS A 151 0.46 -13.62 4.15
CA CYS A 151 0.08 -12.34 3.60
C CYS A 151 0.06 -11.27 4.68
N ARG A 152 0.51 -10.07 4.33
CA ARG A 152 0.51 -8.90 5.20
C ARG A 152 -0.13 -7.72 4.49
N LEU A 153 -0.58 -6.73 5.27
CA LEU A 153 -1.05 -5.45 4.75
C LEU A 153 -2.16 -5.60 3.69
N LEU A 154 -3.04 -6.60 3.86
CA LEU A 154 -4.23 -6.74 3.05
C LEU A 154 -5.34 -5.83 3.59
N ALA A 155 -6.22 -5.32 2.73
CA ALA A 155 -7.31 -4.42 3.12
C ALA A 155 -8.62 -5.18 3.33
N ALA A 156 -9.19 -5.09 4.52
CA ALA A 156 -10.42 -5.82 4.88
C ALA A 156 -11.64 -5.43 4.03
N ASN A 157 -11.65 -4.23 3.47
CA ASN A 157 -12.72 -3.75 2.59
C ASN A 157 -12.41 -3.89 1.09
N ASP A 158 -11.24 -4.40 0.71
CA ASP A 158 -10.90 -4.68 -0.68
C ASP A 158 -11.57 -5.98 -1.17
N ALA A 159 -12.09 -5.97 -2.38
CA ALA A 159 -12.80 -7.12 -2.94
C ALA A 159 -11.86 -8.31 -3.17
N VAL A 160 -10.65 -8.07 -3.68
CA VAL A 160 -9.65 -9.13 -3.94
C VAL A 160 -9.21 -9.78 -2.63
N ASP A 161 -8.95 -8.97 -1.59
CA ASP A 161 -8.48 -9.48 -0.30
C ASP A 161 -9.55 -10.25 0.46
N ARG A 162 -10.82 -9.84 0.40
CA ARG A 162 -11.94 -10.57 0.99
C ARG A 162 -12.15 -11.92 0.31
N THR A 163 -12.05 -11.95 -1.00
CA THR A 163 -12.22 -13.18 -1.80
C THR A 163 -11.22 -14.27 -1.38
N LEU A 164 -10.02 -13.93 -0.91
CA LEU A 164 -9.08 -14.92 -0.38
C LEU A 164 -9.67 -15.72 0.80
N ALA A 165 -10.34 -15.04 1.73
CA ALA A 165 -10.96 -15.71 2.87
C ALA A 165 -12.19 -16.54 2.43
N ASP A 166 -12.97 -16.03 1.50
CA ASP A 166 -14.16 -16.71 0.96
C ASP A 166 -13.79 -18.00 0.22
N VAL A 167 -12.77 -17.95 -0.64
CA VAL A 167 -12.21 -19.14 -1.34
C VAL A 167 -11.70 -20.16 -0.34
N CYS A 168 -10.94 -19.73 0.67
CA CYS A 168 -10.47 -20.64 1.71
C CYS A 168 -11.63 -21.31 2.46
N GLY A 169 -12.69 -20.55 2.77
CA GLY A 169 -13.91 -21.06 3.41
C GLY A 169 -14.63 -22.10 2.55
N GLY A 170 -14.83 -21.81 1.26
CA GLY A 170 -15.47 -22.71 0.30
C GLY A 170 -14.70 -24.02 0.09
N GLU A 171 -13.37 -23.98 0.12
CA GLU A 171 -12.51 -25.16 -0.01
C GLU A 171 -12.27 -25.90 1.33
N GLY A 172 -12.77 -25.42 2.45
CA GLY A 172 -12.41 -25.93 3.78
C GLY A 172 -10.91 -25.77 4.11
N ARG A 173 -10.24 -24.84 3.44
CA ARG A 173 -8.82 -24.56 3.59
C ARG A 173 -8.58 -23.73 4.86
N PRO A 174 -7.66 -24.13 5.74
CA PRO A 174 -7.37 -23.36 6.93
C PRO A 174 -6.84 -21.96 6.60
N PHE A 175 -7.57 -20.95 7.06
CA PHE A 175 -7.23 -19.54 7.01
C PHE A 175 -7.18 -18.99 8.44
N TYR A 176 -6.12 -18.26 8.78
CA TYR A 176 -5.92 -17.71 10.12
C TYR A 176 -5.57 -16.23 10.06
N LEU A 177 -6.42 -15.42 10.66
CA LEU A 177 -6.13 -14.01 10.90
C LEU A 177 -5.06 -13.91 12.00
N LEU A 178 -3.96 -13.20 11.72
CA LEU A 178 -2.86 -13.06 12.66
C LEU A 178 -2.88 -11.71 13.38
N ASN A 179 -3.10 -10.63 12.65
CA ASN A 179 -3.21 -9.27 13.13
C ASN A 179 -4.31 -8.53 12.37
N SER A 180 -4.91 -7.54 13.03
CA SER A 180 -5.76 -6.54 12.41
C SER A 180 -5.47 -5.19 13.04
N TYR A 181 -5.44 -4.14 12.25
CA TYR A 181 -5.21 -2.78 12.71
C TYR A 181 -5.83 -1.76 11.74
N ASP A 182 -6.13 -0.57 12.27
CA ASP A 182 -6.75 0.51 11.52
C ASP A 182 -5.73 1.62 11.25
N ARG A 183 -5.82 2.25 10.10
CA ARG A 183 -5.10 3.50 9.82
C ARG A 183 -6.05 4.59 9.32
N ALA A 184 -5.63 5.84 9.49
CA ALA A 184 -6.43 6.99 9.13
C ALA A 184 -6.70 7.01 7.61
N ALA A 185 -7.96 7.24 7.25
CA ALA A 185 -8.43 7.25 5.86
C ALA A 185 -9.62 8.19 5.69
N ARG A 186 -9.95 8.48 4.44
CA ARG A 186 -11.26 8.95 4.02
C ARG A 186 -11.84 7.92 3.06
N LEU A 187 -13.05 7.47 3.31
CA LEU A 187 -13.74 6.49 2.48
C LEU A 187 -14.98 7.16 1.87
N ALA A 188 -15.02 7.23 0.53
CA ALA A 188 -16.16 7.74 -0.21
C ALA A 188 -17.39 6.87 0.09
N GLY A 189 -18.55 7.50 0.31
CA GLY A 189 -19.78 6.77 0.60
C GLY A 189 -19.86 6.11 1.99
N ALA A 190 -18.86 6.26 2.86
CA ALA A 190 -18.93 5.78 4.23
C ALA A 190 -19.94 6.61 5.04
N ALA A 191 -21.21 6.27 4.92
CA ALA A 191 -22.25 6.81 5.79
C ALA A 191 -21.99 6.30 7.22
N ASP A 192 -21.59 7.24 8.10
CA ASP A 192 -21.59 7.12 9.57
C ASP A 192 -21.06 5.76 10.10
N SER A 193 -19.88 5.35 9.66
CA SER A 193 -19.20 4.21 10.29
C SER A 193 -18.91 4.59 11.75
N GLY A 194 -19.38 3.83 12.73
CA GLY A 194 -19.24 4.10 14.17
C GLY A 194 -17.80 4.19 14.71
N ARG A 195 -16.79 4.25 13.81
CA ARG A 195 -15.37 4.44 14.07
C ARG A 195 -14.87 5.86 13.72
N GLN A 196 -15.76 6.81 13.50
CA GLN A 196 -15.39 8.18 13.15
C GLN A 196 -14.64 8.89 14.28
N VAL A 197 -13.67 9.69 13.90
CA VAL A 197 -13.06 10.67 14.79
C VAL A 197 -14.14 11.59 15.35
N SER A 198 -14.22 11.72 16.67
CA SER A 198 -15.25 12.54 17.32
C SER A 198 -15.16 13.97 16.78
N ARG A 199 -16.32 14.54 16.39
CA ARG A 199 -16.43 15.93 15.92
C ARG A 199 -15.79 16.93 16.91
N LYS A 200 -15.87 16.63 18.21
CA LYS A 200 -15.26 17.45 19.27
C LYS A 200 -13.71 17.43 19.17
N SER A 201 -13.12 16.25 18.97
CA SER A 201 -11.66 16.11 18.82
C SER A 201 -11.14 16.80 17.57
N ARG A 202 -11.84 16.66 16.44
CA ARG A 202 -11.51 17.33 15.18
C ARG A 202 -11.57 18.86 15.34
N ARG A 203 -12.67 19.40 15.89
CA ARG A 203 -12.81 20.86 16.14
C ARG A 203 -11.73 21.41 17.08
N LYS A 204 -11.37 20.65 18.11
CA LYS A 204 -10.28 21.04 19.02
C LYS A 204 -8.94 21.12 18.29
N LEU A 205 -8.63 20.13 17.43
CA LEU A 205 -7.43 20.14 16.61
C LEU A 205 -7.43 21.30 15.62
N GLU A 206 -8.52 21.50 14.88
CA GLU A 206 -8.66 22.60 13.92
C GLU A 206 -8.47 23.98 14.57
N SER A 207 -9.04 24.18 15.77
CA SER A 207 -8.85 25.41 16.54
C SER A 207 -7.39 25.62 16.95
N ARG A 208 -6.73 24.56 17.41
CA ARG A 208 -5.29 24.57 17.73
C ARG A 208 -4.45 24.92 16.50
N LEU A 209 -4.71 24.27 15.37
CA LEU A 209 -3.94 24.50 14.14
C LEU A 209 -4.15 25.91 13.60
N ARG A 210 -5.35 26.48 13.69
CA ARG A 210 -5.58 27.89 13.34
C ARG A 210 -4.72 28.85 14.19
N ASN A 211 -4.63 28.59 15.50
CA ASN A 211 -3.82 29.43 16.38
C ASN A 211 -2.32 29.29 16.07
N LEU A 212 -1.86 28.07 15.81
CA LEU A 212 -0.45 27.82 15.41
C LEU A 212 -0.13 28.47 14.08
N SER A 213 -1.03 28.40 13.09
CA SER A 213 -0.87 29.05 11.79
C SER A 213 -0.77 30.56 11.92
N LYS A 214 -1.60 31.22 12.77
CA LYS A 214 -1.51 32.66 13.03
C LYS A 214 -0.16 33.04 13.62
N ARG A 215 0.28 32.36 14.68
CA ARG A 215 1.59 32.58 15.29
C ARG A 215 2.74 32.39 14.30
N LEU A 216 2.65 31.34 13.47
CA LEU A 216 3.64 31.06 12.44
C LEU A 216 3.74 32.21 11.43
N VAL A 217 2.60 32.74 10.97
CA VAL A 217 2.56 33.88 10.04
C VAL A 217 3.12 35.16 10.69
N GLU A 218 2.78 35.42 11.96
CA GLU A 218 3.29 36.58 12.71
C GLU A 218 4.80 36.55 12.87
N GLN A 219 5.41 35.39 13.03
CA GLN A 219 6.86 35.26 13.33
C GLN A 219 7.71 35.01 12.09
N HIS A 220 7.17 34.35 11.06
CA HIS A 220 7.94 33.85 9.93
C HIS A 220 7.41 34.29 8.55
N GLY A 221 6.34 35.09 8.52
CA GLY A 221 5.76 35.60 7.29
C GLY A 221 4.65 34.68 6.73
N GLU A 222 4.21 34.99 5.53
CA GLU A 222 3.08 34.33 4.89
C GLU A 222 3.22 32.81 4.82
N LEU A 223 2.11 32.10 5.09
CA LEU A 223 2.01 30.64 5.02
C LEU A 223 1.29 30.23 3.74
N ASP A 224 2.07 29.76 2.79
CA ASP A 224 1.61 29.31 1.48
C ASP A 224 1.80 27.79 1.28
N MET A 225 0.91 27.17 0.49
CA MET A 225 1.05 25.79 0.02
C MET A 225 1.06 25.77 -1.51
N SER A 226 2.14 25.31 -2.08
CA SER A 226 2.26 25.07 -3.51
C SER A 226 2.21 23.59 -3.83
N LEU A 227 1.50 23.25 -4.93
CA LEU A 227 1.61 21.95 -5.57
C LEU A 227 2.70 22.03 -6.64
N HIS A 228 3.44 20.93 -6.83
CA HIS A 228 4.37 20.82 -7.96
C HIS A 228 3.55 20.76 -9.24
N PRO A 229 3.89 21.54 -10.28
CA PRO A 229 3.13 21.57 -11.53
C PRO A 229 3.18 20.22 -12.25
N ASP A 230 2.04 19.82 -12.81
CA ASP A 230 1.94 18.63 -13.65
C ASP A 230 2.85 18.77 -14.89
N GLY A 231 3.48 17.66 -15.28
CA GLY A 231 4.34 17.59 -16.46
C GLY A 231 5.72 18.24 -16.31
N GLN A 232 6.07 18.75 -15.13
CA GLN A 232 7.42 19.21 -14.84
C GLN A 232 8.24 18.10 -14.16
N ALA A 233 9.54 18.05 -14.48
CA ALA A 233 10.44 17.09 -13.84
C ALA A 233 10.49 17.33 -12.33
N PRO A 234 10.27 16.30 -11.50
CA PRO A 234 10.14 16.47 -10.05
C PRO A 234 11.49 16.47 -9.31
N ASP A 235 12.63 16.46 -10.00
CA ASP A 235 13.95 16.22 -9.41
C ASP A 235 14.32 17.24 -8.34
N ASP A 236 14.10 18.53 -8.59
CA ASP A 236 14.35 19.58 -7.61
C ASP A 236 13.48 19.42 -6.35
N TRP A 237 12.21 18.98 -6.54
CA TRP A 237 11.32 18.69 -5.42
C TRP A 237 11.79 17.46 -4.64
N ILE A 238 12.22 16.39 -5.34
CA ILE A 238 12.76 15.16 -4.74
C ILE A 238 13.99 15.48 -3.88
N ASP A 239 14.94 16.25 -4.43
CA ASP A 239 16.18 16.61 -3.73
C ASP A 239 15.90 17.48 -2.50
N ALA A 240 14.98 18.45 -2.62
CA ALA A 240 14.54 19.27 -1.51
C ALA A 240 13.86 18.45 -0.41
N PHE A 241 13.02 17.48 -0.79
CA PHE A 241 12.35 16.57 0.14
C PHE A 241 13.36 15.70 0.91
N LEU A 242 14.30 15.06 0.21
CA LEU A 242 15.33 14.21 0.80
C LEU A 242 16.24 14.99 1.73
N ALA A 243 16.64 16.20 1.34
CA ALA A 243 17.42 17.11 2.18
C ALA A 243 16.64 17.48 3.45
N LEU A 244 15.35 17.85 3.33
CA LEU A 244 14.49 18.20 4.45
C LEU A 244 14.32 17.02 5.42
N GLU A 245 14.06 15.81 4.91
CA GLU A 245 13.89 14.61 5.73
C GLU A 245 15.18 14.24 6.47
N ARG A 246 16.33 14.36 5.79
CA ARG A 246 17.64 14.04 6.36
C ARG A 246 18.05 14.95 7.50
N THR A 247 17.69 16.23 7.47
CA THR A 247 18.01 17.18 8.54
C THR A 247 17.20 16.97 9.82
N GLY A 248 16.06 16.25 9.73
CA GLY A 248 15.16 15.99 10.83
C GLY A 248 15.56 14.79 11.71
N TRP A 249 14.64 14.41 12.63
CA TRP A 249 14.83 13.27 13.54
C TRP A 249 15.07 11.94 12.81
N LYS A 250 14.48 11.76 11.63
CA LYS A 250 14.67 10.56 10.82
C LYS A 250 16.12 10.41 10.36
N GLY A 251 16.75 11.50 9.93
CA GLY A 251 18.16 11.50 9.57
C GLY A 251 19.05 11.18 10.78
N ARG A 252 18.78 11.79 11.95
CA ARG A 252 19.50 11.47 13.19
C ARG A 252 19.31 10.03 13.66
N ALA A 253 18.12 9.45 13.40
CA ALA A 253 17.81 8.05 13.70
C ALA A 253 18.31 7.07 12.63
N GLY A 254 18.91 7.54 11.54
CA GLY A 254 19.32 6.70 10.41
C GLY A 254 18.16 6.10 9.60
N SER A 255 16.95 6.65 9.74
CA SER A 255 15.72 6.12 9.11
C SER A 255 15.15 7.06 8.02
N ALA A 256 15.86 8.13 7.65
CA ALA A 256 15.53 8.93 6.49
C ALA A 256 15.81 8.15 5.20
N LEU A 257 15.04 8.41 4.14
CA LEU A 257 15.18 7.72 2.85
C LEU A 257 16.62 7.78 2.32
N ALA A 258 17.26 8.93 2.40
CA ALA A 258 18.65 9.15 1.97
C ALA A 258 19.71 8.52 2.90
N CYS A 259 19.32 7.80 3.95
CA CYS A 259 20.25 7.01 4.79
C CYS A 259 20.45 5.58 4.26
N ASP A 260 19.62 5.15 3.31
CA ASP A 260 19.68 3.83 2.70
C ASP A 260 19.48 3.97 1.19
N GLY A 261 20.43 3.47 0.40
CA GLY A 261 20.44 3.65 -1.05
C GLY A 261 19.25 3.01 -1.75
N ASP A 262 18.73 1.90 -1.24
CA ASP A 262 17.59 1.20 -1.83
C ASP A 262 16.29 1.97 -1.59
N THR A 263 16.08 2.51 -0.39
CA THR A 263 14.90 3.34 -0.09
C THR A 263 14.92 4.67 -0.82
N GLU A 264 16.09 5.29 -1.00
CA GLU A 264 16.25 6.50 -1.81
C GLU A 264 15.96 6.21 -3.28
N ALA A 265 16.53 5.13 -3.83
CA ALA A 265 16.34 4.74 -5.23
C ALA A 265 14.86 4.47 -5.54
N LEU A 266 14.17 3.71 -4.68
CA LEU A 266 12.73 3.48 -4.81
C LEU A 266 11.93 4.78 -4.77
N PHE A 267 12.23 5.68 -3.82
CA PHE A 267 11.53 6.95 -3.70
C PHE A 267 11.68 7.81 -4.96
N ARG A 268 12.91 7.96 -5.44
CA ARG A 268 13.21 8.71 -6.66
C ARG A 268 12.49 8.13 -7.89
N ALA A 269 12.60 6.82 -8.08
CA ALA A 269 11.93 6.14 -9.20
C ALA A 269 10.41 6.28 -9.13
N ALA A 270 9.80 6.00 -7.98
CA ALA A 270 8.36 6.07 -7.79
C ALA A 270 7.80 7.49 -8.01
N ILE A 271 8.49 8.53 -7.53
CA ILE A 271 8.04 9.91 -7.74
C ILE A 271 8.22 10.33 -9.20
N ARG A 272 9.35 10.02 -9.87
CA ARG A 272 9.57 10.36 -11.28
C ARG A 272 8.52 9.70 -12.17
N THR A 273 8.44 8.38 -12.12
CA THR A 273 7.50 7.63 -12.97
C THR A 273 6.05 8.00 -12.66
N GLY A 274 5.70 8.12 -11.36
CA GLY A 274 4.37 8.57 -10.98
C GLY A 274 4.03 9.98 -11.46
N SER A 275 5.00 10.90 -11.53
CA SER A 275 4.80 12.25 -12.08
C SER A 275 4.66 12.24 -13.59
N GLU A 276 5.48 11.45 -14.31
CA GLU A 276 5.38 11.27 -15.75
C GLU A 276 4.02 10.71 -16.18
N MET A 277 3.45 9.82 -15.35
CA MET A 277 2.14 9.23 -15.57
C MET A 277 0.97 10.09 -15.05
N GLY A 278 1.24 11.24 -14.42
CA GLY A 278 0.21 12.09 -13.80
C GLY A 278 -0.46 11.49 -12.55
N LEU A 279 0.18 10.51 -11.91
CA LEU A 279 -0.33 9.80 -10.74
C LEU A 279 0.22 10.38 -9.42
N ALA A 280 1.44 10.95 -9.44
CA ALA A 280 2.07 11.52 -8.26
C ALA A 280 1.61 12.97 -8.01
N ASN A 281 1.33 13.27 -6.77
CA ASN A 281 1.01 14.61 -6.31
C ASN A 281 2.04 15.02 -5.25
N LEU A 282 2.60 16.21 -5.39
CA LEU A 282 3.68 16.70 -4.56
C LEU A 282 3.31 18.08 -4.01
N ALA A 283 3.40 18.24 -2.69
CA ALA A 283 3.05 19.51 -2.04
C ALA A 283 4.19 20.03 -1.16
N THR A 284 4.35 21.36 -1.15
CA THR A 284 5.29 22.07 -0.30
C THR A 284 4.55 23.15 0.48
N LEU A 285 4.65 23.13 1.81
CA LEU A 285 4.21 24.20 2.70
C LEU A 285 5.40 25.12 2.99
N LYS A 286 5.21 26.41 2.76
CA LYS A 286 6.26 27.45 2.95
C LYS A 286 5.80 28.46 3.98
N ALA A 287 6.73 28.97 4.79
CA ALA A 287 6.55 30.13 5.66
C ALA A 287 7.59 31.20 5.29
N GLY A 288 7.13 32.39 4.91
CA GLY A 288 8.02 33.45 4.42
C GLY A 288 8.88 33.01 3.23
N GLY A 289 8.33 32.17 2.33
CA GLY A 289 9.04 31.62 1.17
C GLY A 289 9.93 30.40 1.46
N ARG A 290 10.22 30.07 2.73
CA ARG A 290 11.04 28.91 3.11
C ARG A 290 10.20 27.64 3.20
N PRO A 291 10.57 26.52 2.57
CA PRO A 291 9.92 25.22 2.75
C PRO A 291 10.02 24.75 4.21
N ILE A 292 8.88 24.44 4.84
CA ILE A 292 8.82 23.97 6.23
C ILE A 292 8.19 22.58 6.37
N ALA A 293 7.41 22.13 5.38
CA ALA A 293 6.94 20.75 5.30
C ALA A 293 6.67 20.36 3.83
N MET A 294 6.87 19.11 3.51
CA MET A 294 6.67 18.55 2.17
C MET A 294 5.99 17.19 2.28
N THR A 295 5.13 16.86 1.34
CA THR A 295 4.45 15.56 1.27
C THR A 295 4.20 15.13 -0.16
N SER A 296 4.17 13.81 -0.37
CA SER A 296 3.78 13.19 -1.63
C SER A 296 2.67 12.18 -1.40
N TRP A 297 1.81 12.02 -2.39
CA TRP A 297 0.79 10.98 -2.46
C TRP A 297 0.53 10.61 -3.91
N PHE A 298 -0.05 9.44 -4.13
CA PHE A 298 -0.46 8.98 -5.45
C PHE A 298 -1.97 8.93 -5.55
N VAL A 299 -2.50 9.14 -6.76
CA VAL A 299 -3.92 8.96 -7.07
C VAL A 299 -4.05 8.10 -8.32
N THR A 300 -4.84 7.05 -8.26
CA THR A 300 -5.21 6.20 -9.39
C THR A 300 -6.72 5.95 -9.37
N GLY A 301 -7.41 6.31 -10.43
CA GLY A 301 -8.88 6.27 -10.45
C GLY A 301 -9.48 7.07 -9.28
N GLN A 302 -10.27 6.41 -8.46
CA GLN A 302 -10.90 7.00 -7.27
C GLN A 302 -10.17 6.67 -5.96
N GLN A 303 -8.89 6.28 -6.04
CA GLN A 303 -8.09 5.89 -4.87
C GLN A 303 -6.85 6.75 -4.74
N GLY A 304 -6.67 7.32 -3.56
CA GLY A 304 -5.47 8.08 -3.18
C GLY A 304 -4.68 7.38 -2.09
N PHE A 305 -3.37 7.48 -2.15
CA PHE A 305 -2.44 6.85 -1.21
C PHE A 305 -1.37 7.83 -0.76
N GLY A 306 -1.36 8.20 0.52
CA GLY A 306 -0.25 8.93 1.10
C GLY A 306 1.05 8.15 0.94
N PHE A 307 2.13 8.84 0.61
CA PHE A 307 3.41 8.16 0.41
C PHE A 307 4.45 8.59 1.44
N LYS A 308 4.98 9.81 1.34
CA LYS A 308 6.01 10.31 2.24
C LYS A 308 5.73 11.72 2.71
N MET A 309 6.17 12.03 3.94
CA MET A 309 6.11 13.36 4.52
C MET A 309 7.37 13.66 5.31
N ALA A 310 7.87 14.89 5.14
CA ALA A 310 8.97 15.47 5.93
C ALA A 310 8.60 16.88 6.39
N TYR A 311 9.22 17.35 7.47
CA TYR A 311 9.07 18.73 7.94
C TYR A 311 10.35 19.21 8.63
N ASP A 312 10.56 20.52 8.62
CA ASP A 312 11.67 21.20 9.29
C ASP A 312 11.41 21.24 10.80
N GLU A 313 12.25 20.59 11.58
CA GLU A 313 12.13 20.56 13.04
C GLU A 313 12.36 21.91 13.71
N ALA A 314 13.02 22.86 13.05
CA ALA A 314 13.10 24.23 13.55
C ALA A 314 11.72 24.88 13.73
N PHE A 315 10.71 24.35 13.03
CA PHE A 315 9.31 24.79 13.10
C PHE A 315 8.42 23.81 13.89
N ALA A 316 8.97 22.85 14.62
CA ALA A 316 8.21 21.80 15.31
C ALA A 316 7.12 22.34 16.25
N GLU A 317 7.37 23.47 16.91
CA GLU A 317 6.38 24.13 17.81
C GLU A 317 5.10 24.56 17.09
N PHE A 318 5.17 24.80 15.77
CA PHE A 318 4.02 25.17 14.93
C PHE A 318 3.33 23.97 14.29
N ALA A 319 3.83 22.73 14.52
CA ALA A 319 3.29 21.49 13.96
C ALA A 319 3.13 21.52 12.42
N PRO A 320 4.19 21.84 11.63
CA PRO A 320 4.09 22.08 10.18
C PRO A 320 3.56 20.88 9.42
N GLY A 321 3.91 19.64 9.84
CA GLY A 321 3.33 18.41 9.25
C GLY A 321 1.82 18.31 9.44
N GLN A 322 1.27 18.72 10.59
CA GLN A 322 -0.19 18.75 10.81
C GLN A 322 -0.87 19.87 10.01
N LEU A 323 -0.22 21.04 9.88
CA LEU A 323 -0.72 22.13 9.05
C LEU A 323 -0.79 21.76 7.57
N LEU A 324 0.24 21.05 7.07
CA LEU A 324 0.24 20.54 5.70
C LEU A 324 -0.84 19.48 5.52
N MET A 325 -0.92 18.47 6.41
CA MET A 325 -1.96 17.42 6.33
C MET A 325 -3.38 17.96 6.43
N GLN A 326 -3.61 19.04 7.17
CA GLN A 326 -4.93 19.69 7.21
C GLN A 326 -5.33 20.23 5.84
N ARG A 327 -4.38 20.82 5.10
CA ARG A 327 -4.64 21.34 3.74
C ARG A 327 -4.85 20.21 2.73
N ILE A 328 -4.07 19.12 2.84
CA ILE A 328 -4.28 17.94 2.01
C ILE A 328 -5.65 17.31 2.31
N ALA A 329 -6.05 17.21 3.58
CA ALA A 329 -7.38 16.71 3.94
C ALA A 329 -8.50 17.55 3.32
N ALA A 330 -8.39 18.88 3.34
CA ALA A 330 -9.35 19.76 2.69
C ALA A 330 -9.37 19.58 1.15
N LEU A 331 -8.21 19.38 0.52
CA LEU A 331 -8.10 19.09 -0.91
C LEU A 331 -8.79 17.76 -1.24
N VAL A 332 -8.57 16.72 -0.46
CA VAL A 332 -9.21 15.40 -0.64
C VAL A 332 -10.73 15.49 -0.36
N GLU A 333 -11.14 16.23 0.66
CA GLU A 333 -12.57 16.45 0.96
C GLU A 333 -13.32 17.17 -0.17
N SER A 334 -12.63 17.99 -0.99
CA SER A 334 -13.24 18.63 -2.17
C SER A 334 -13.50 17.66 -3.33
N GLN A 335 -13.04 16.42 -3.25
CA GLN A 335 -13.21 15.37 -4.24
C GLN A 335 -14.10 14.25 -3.65
N PRO A 336 -15.44 14.32 -3.76
CA PRO A 336 -16.37 13.47 -3.01
C PRO A 336 -16.21 11.98 -3.30
N GLU A 337 -15.77 11.61 -4.50
CA GLU A 337 -15.63 10.23 -4.96
C GLU A 337 -14.26 9.63 -4.61
N LEU A 338 -13.31 10.42 -4.10
CA LEU A 338 -11.96 9.96 -3.84
C LEU A 338 -11.86 9.27 -2.48
N ASP A 339 -11.62 7.97 -2.44
CA ASP A 339 -11.09 7.28 -1.27
C ASP A 339 -9.63 7.69 -1.05
N PHE A 340 -9.25 7.93 0.19
CA PHE A 340 -7.86 8.29 0.50
C PHE A 340 -7.34 7.53 1.71
N ASP A 341 -6.32 6.74 1.48
CA ASP A 341 -5.56 6.06 2.51
C ASP A 341 -4.31 6.85 2.86
N THR A 342 -4.19 7.30 4.09
CA THR A 342 -3.02 8.09 4.50
C THR A 342 -1.72 7.30 4.52
N CYS A 343 -1.77 5.98 4.44
CA CYS A 343 -0.62 5.07 4.57
C CYS A 343 0.24 5.32 5.82
N SER A 344 -0.34 5.96 6.82
CA SER A 344 0.35 6.30 8.07
C SER A 344 0.25 5.19 9.11
N ALA A 345 1.14 5.21 10.10
CA ALA A 345 1.01 4.33 11.25
C ALA A 345 -0.32 4.59 11.98
N PRO A 346 -0.93 3.56 12.62
CA PRO A 346 -2.24 3.66 13.27
C PRO A 346 -2.36 4.78 14.32
N ASP A 347 -1.27 5.09 15.00
CA ASP A 347 -1.15 6.08 16.06
C ASP A 347 -0.53 7.41 15.62
N SER A 348 -0.33 7.61 14.31
CA SER A 348 0.28 8.83 13.75
C SER A 348 -0.44 10.09 14.20
N GLN A 349 0.26 10.96 14.90
CA GLN A 349 -0.28 12.23 15.40
C GLN A 349 -0.59 13.22 14.26
N ASN A 350 0.04 13.07 13.10
CA ASN A 350 -0.17 13.94 11.95
C ASN A 350 -1.48 13.65 11.21
N THR A 351 -2.03 12.45 11.37
CA THR A 351 -3.21 12.01 10.60
C THR A 351 -4.39 11.62 11.47
N LYS A 352 -4.15 11.08 12.66
CA LYS A 352 -5.13 10.42 13.53
C LYS A 352 -6.46 11.16 13.73
N TYR A 353 -6.44 12.50 13.85
CA TYR A 353 -7.63 13.32 14.13
C TYR A 353 -8.08 14.19 12.95
N LEU A 354 -7.32 14.21 11.86
CA LEU A 354 -7.67 14.98 10.65
C LEU A 354 -8.60 14.20 9.74
N TRP A 355 -8.40 12.88 9.63
CA TRP A 355 -9.11 12.01 8.72
C TRP A 355 -10.30 11.34 9.42
N PRO A 356 -11.51 11.36 8.83
CA PRO A 356 -12.74 10.95 9.51
C PRO A 356 -12.83 9.43 9.69
N ASP A 357 -12.33 8.67 8.73
CA ASP A 357 -12.55 7.24 8.63
C ASP A 357 -11.30 6.43 8.97
N ARG A 358 -11.45 5.12 8.93
CA ARG A 358 -10.37 4.16 9.14
C ARG A 358 -10.42 3.08 8.06
N ARG A 359 -9.27 2.83 7.46
CA ARG A 359 -9.07 1.61 6.67
C ARG A 359 -8.54 0.52 7.57
N GLU A 360 -9.27 -0.58 7.65
CA GLU A 360 -8.83 -1.77 8.35
C GLU A 360 -7.90 -2.59 7.46
N LEU A 361 -6.74 -2.95 8.00
CA LEU A 361 -5.77 -3.84 7.38
C LEU A 361 -5.61 -5.09 8.22
N PHE A 362 -5.22 -6.18 7.57
CA PHE A 362 -4.95 -7.42 8.27
C PHE A 362 -3.76 -8.17 7.70
N ASP A 363 -3.19 -9.02 8.57
CA ASP A 363 -2.21 -10.04 8.20
C ASP A 363 -2.84 -11.40 8.40
N CYS A 364 -2.65 -12.31 7.45
CA CYS A 364 -3.19 -13.66 7.54
C CYS A 364 -2.16 -14.71 7.13
N VAL A 365 -2.46 -15.96 7.46
CA VAL A 365 -1.74 -17.12 6.94
C VAL A 365 -2.73 -18.16 6.44
N VAL A 366 -2.50 -18.64 5.23
CA VAL A 366 -3.28 -19.65 4.55
C VAL A 366 -2.49 -20.95 4.51
N ALA A 367 -3.15 -22.08 4.82
CA ALA A 367 -2.50 -23.38 4.70
C ALA A 367 -2.38 -23.81 3.24
N VAL A 368 -1.17 -24.16 2.82
CA VAL A 368 -0.88 -24.66 1.47
C VAL A 368 -0.15 -26.00 1.52
N GLY A 369 0.02 -26.62 0.38
CA GLY A 369 0.69 -27.91 0.21
C GLY A 369 -0.22 -29.11 0.52
N SER A 370 0.38 -30.27 0.71
CA SER A 370 -0.30 -31.54 1.00
C SER A 370 -1.08 -31.48 2.33
N PRO A 371 -2.04 -32.39 2.58
CA PRO A 371 -2.73 -32.48 3.87
C PRO A 371 -1.79 -32.55 5.07
N ALA A 372 -0.65 -33.24 4.94
CA ALA A 372 0.36 -33.31 5.98
C ALA A 372 1.03 -31.96 6.24
N ARG A 373 1.30 -31.17 5.19
CA ARG A 373 1.85 -29.80 5.31
C ARG A 373 0.84 -28.85 5.95
N ARG A 374 -0.42 -28.94 5.57
CA ARG A 374 -1.50 -28.15 6.20
C ARG A 374 -1.68 -28.49 7.69
N LEU A 375 -1.57 -29.78 8.04
CA LEU A 375 -1.56 -30.20 9.45
C LEU A 375 -0.35 -29.63 10.22
N GLN A 376 0.83 -29.63 9.61
CA GLN A 376 2.03 -29.04 10.19
C GLN A 376 1.83 -27.56 10.57
N LEU A 377 1.21 -26.76 9.69
CA LEU A 377 0.86 -25.37 10.00
C LEU A 377 -0.09 -25.28 11.20
N ARG A 378 -1.16 -26.11 11.23
CA ARG A 378 -2.10 -26.15 12.35
C ARG A 378 -1.38 -26.39 13.69
N MET A 379 -0.47 -27.36 13.72
CA MET A 379 0.32 -27.67 14.91
C MET A 379 1.20 -26.49 15.36
N VAL A 380 1.88 -25.84 14.41
CA VAL A 380 2.72 -24.66 14.67
C VAL A 380 1.88 -23.52 15.25
N LEU A 381 0.72 -23.25 14.69
CA LEU A 381 -0.15 -22.17 15.17
C LEU A 381 -0.74 -22.47 16.56
N ALA A 382 -1.09 -23.74 16.84
CA ALA A 382 -1.53 -24.16 18.17
C ALA A 382 -0.40 -23.97 19.20
N LEU A 383 0.83 -24.38 18.89
CA LEU A 383 1.97 -24.17 19.75
C LEU A 383 2.27 -22.65 19.95
N ARG A 384 2.16 -21.86 18.90
CA ARG A 384 2.32 -20.38 18.97
C ARG A 384 1.27 -19.78 19.94
N ALA A 385 0.02 -20.24 19.88
CA ALA A 385 -1.04 -19.77 20.77
C ALA A 385 -0.75 -20.11 22.24
N VAL A 386 -0.29 -21.34 22.53
CA VAL A 386 0.13 -21.76 23.88
C VAL A 386 1.29 -20.91 24.39
N TRP A 387 2.32 -20.70 23.57
CA TRP A 387 3.47 -19.87 23.92
C TRP A 387 3.08 -18.43 24.23
N ARG A 388 2.17 -17.85 23.45
CA ARG A 388 1.65 -16.51 23.71
C ARG A 388 0.99 -16.43 25.09
N ARG A 389 0.10 -17.36 25.39
CA ARG A 389 -0.58 -17.43 26.71
C ARG A 389 0.40 -17.55 27.88
N ILE A 390 1.43 -18.41 27.75
CA ILE A 390 2.47 -18.57 28.77
C ILE A 390 3.24 -17.25 28.95
N ARG A 391 3.57 -16.56 27.89
CA ARG A 391 4.31 -15.30 27.94
C ARG A 391 3.50 -14.16 28.56
N GLU A 392 2.20 -14.11 28.27
CA GLU A 392 1.27 -13.16 28.88
C GLU A 392 1.09 -13.43 30.37
N ALA A 393 0.97 -14.71 30.79
CA ALA A 393 0.89 -15.10 32.16
C ALA A 393 2.16 -14.78 32.99
N ARG A 394 3.35 -14.81 32.37
CA ARG A 394 4.62 -14.45 33.02
C ARG A 394 4.87 -12.93 33.12
N ARG A 395 4.06 -12.11 32.44
CA ARG A 395 4.17 -10.64 32.50
C ARG A 395 3.18 -9.99 33.44
N ARG A 396 2.24 -10.78 33.97
CA ARG A 396 1.32 -10.42 35.07
C ARG A 396 1.92 -10.85 36.38
#